data_7423b53634455f3ac01acf7f72946e10
#
_entry.id   7423b53634455f3ac01acf7f72946e10
#
_cell.length_a   1.000
_cell.length_b   1.000
_cell.length_c   1.000
_cell.angle_alpha   90.00
_cell.angle_beta   90.00
_cell.angle_gamma   90.00
#
_symmetry.space_group_name_H-M   'P 1'
#
loop_
_entity.id
_entity.type
_entity.pdbx_description
1 polymer ?
#
loop_
_entity_poly.entity_id
_entity_poly.type
_entity_poly.pdbx_seq_one_letter_code
_entity_poly.pdbx_strand_id
1 'polypeptide(L)'
;MVETNARWALKHGVFDEHELEQALDVLTEYDIDDRDPAWWLRGEHAMSMQTVQVLFEGTDGDGPDLELAARVAHLVGGGDAGEDRLRRIAAMTRDDAHAAIDAFDVYYRELGEQMRTGYPNVRAADMDATAERYVHTNALTEILLPSLSRVQVLRTRNETLRRATQLSYAVHLFEAHHGRWPGSLDELSAEYGARMRTDPFTGRDFGYRLTEGGPTIYSLSENGLDDGGVHSFRWGDEITNETESDDHVFWPPQERR
;
A
#
# COMPACT_ATOMS: atom_id res chain seq x y z
N MET A 1 2.13 6.01 12.58
CA MET A 1 2.38 6.89 13.76
C MET A 1 3.13 6.16 14.88
N VAL A 2 2.76 4.93 15.23
CA VAL A 2 3.43 4.13 16.27
C VAL A 2 4.90 3.87 15.93
N GLU A 3 5.20 3.44 14.72
CA GLU A 3 6.56 3.08 14.25
C GLU A 3 7.51 4.30 14.23
N THR A 4 6.98 5.48 13.87
CA THR A 4 7.77 6.71 13.90
C THR A 4 8.13 7.08 15.34
N ASN A 5 7.17 6.97 16.27
CA ASN A 5 7.41 7.24 17.68
C ASN A 5 8.37 6.22 18.29
N ALA A 6 8.28 4.94 17.90
CA ALA A 6 9.20 3.90 18.35
C ALA A 6 10.67 4.22 17.96
N ARG A 7 10.92 4.63 16.71
CA ARG A 7 12.27 5.02 16.29
C ARG A 7 12.77 6.30 16.97
N TRP A 8 11.89 7.28 17.22
CA TRP A 8 12.24 8.45 18.01
C TRP A 8 12.57 8.09 19.47
N ALA A 9 11.82 7.16 20.06
CA ALA A 9 12.14 6.64 21.39
C ALA A 9 13.49 5.95 21.41
N LEU A 10 13.80 5.13 20.40
CA LEU A 10 15.08 4.45 20.26
C LEU A 10 16.25 5.46 20.14
N LYS A 11 16.08 6.57 19.42
CA LYS A 11 17.11 7.61 19.26
C LYS A 11 17.37 8.40 20.55
N HIS A 12 16.35 8.66 21.35
CA HIS A 12 16.42 9.57 22.49
C HIS A 12 16.30 8.87 23.86
N GLY A 13 15.88 7.60 23.86
CA GLY A 13 15.78 6.78 25.05
C GLY A 13 17.14 6.14 25.39
N VAL A 14 17.25 5.74 26.65
CA VAL A 14 18.32 4.84 27.09
C VAL A 14 17.62 3.51 27.35
N PHE A 15 17.79 2.57 26.44
CA PHE A 15 17.22 1.23 26.55
C PHE A 15 18.32 0.27 26.97
N ASP A 16 18.01 -0.59 27.94
CA ASP A 16 18.85 -1.75 28.19
C ASP A 16 18.51 -2.90 27.21
N GLU A 17 19.33 -3.94 27.25
CA GLU A 17 19.18 -5.13 26.40
C GLU A 17 17.78 -5.76 26.50
N HIS A 18 17.26 -5.91 27.71
CA HIS A 18 15.97 -6.50 27.96
C HIS A 18 14.79 -5.64 27.41
N GLU A 19 14.88 -4.34 27.54
CA GLU A 19 13.89 -3.40 26.98
C GLU A 19 13.89 -3.43 25.46
N LEU A 20 15.07 -3.56 24.81
CA LEU A 20 15.18 -3.71 23.36
C LEU A 20 14.57 -5.04 22.89
N GLU A 21 14.82 -6.16 23.58
CA GLU A 21 14.22 -7.47 23.31
C GLU A 21 12.69 -7.39 23.37
N GLN A 22 12.16 -6.88 24.49
CA GLN A 22 10.70 -6.76 24.66
C GLN A 22 10.07 -5.87 23.59
N ALA A 23 10.71 -4.78 23.22
CA ALA A 23 10.21 -3.89 22.17
C ALA A 23 10.22 -4.58 20.81
N LEU A 24 11.26 -5.33 20.47
CA LEU A 24 11.35 -6.09 19.21
C LEU A 24 10.29 -7.21 19.17
N ASP A 25 10.08 -7.92 20.28
CA ASP A 25 9.04 -8.96 20.39
C ASP A 25 7.66 -8.37 20.14
N VAL A 26 7.31 -7.26 20.79
CA VAL A 26 6.04 -6.55 20.57
C VAL A 26 5.89 -6.11 19.11
N LEU A 27 6.92 -5.51 18.52
CA LEU A 27 6.90 -5.07 17.12
C LEU A 27 6.75 -6.24 16.14
N THR A 28 7.18 -7.45 16.53
CA THR A 28 7.10 -8.67 15.72
C THR A 28 5.76 -9.38 15.91
N GLU A 29 5.19 -9.40 17.12
CA GLU A 29 3.90 -10.01 17.42
C GLU A 29 2.74 -9.37 16.65
N TYR A 30 2.80 -8.05 16.44
CA TYR A 30 1.79 -7.29 15.67
C TYR A 30 1.98 -7.38 14.16
N ASP A 31 2.63 -8.46 13.68
CA ASP A 31 2.79 -8.69 12.25
C ASP A 31 1.44 -9.02 11.57
N ILE A 32 0.89 -8.02 10.86
CA ILE A 32 -0.39 -8.13 10.13
C ILE A 32 -0.23 -8.96 8.83
N ASP A 33 0.96 -9.44 8.53
CA ASP A 33 1.34 -10.01 7.24
C ASP A 33 0.73 -11.39 6.92
N ASP A 34 0.14 -12.08 7.90
CA ASP A 34 -0.52 -13.37 7.67
C ASP A 34 -1.90 -13.25 7.01
N ARG A 35 -2.41 -12.03 6.84
CA ARG A 35 -3.69 -11.81 6.17
C ARG A 35 -3.51 -11.73 4.67
N ASP A 36 -4.41 -12.38 3.93
CA ASP A 36 -4.55 -12.20 2.49
C ASP A 36 -4.57 -10.69 2.16
N PRO A 37 -3.56 -10.14 1.44
CA PRO A 37 -3.51 -8.71 1.13
C PRO A 37 -4.73 -8.20 0.37
N ALA A 38 -5.46 -9.09 -0.27
CA ALA A 38 -6.65 -8.80 -1.04
C ALA A 38 -7.96 -9.04 -0.26
N TRP A 39 -7.92 -9.36 1.05
CA TRP A 39 -9.10 -9.74 1.83
C TRP A 39 -10.22 -8.68 1.80
N TRP A 40 -9.87 -7.42 1.81
CA TRP A 40 -10.80 -6.30 1.83
C TRP A 40 -11.46 -6.05 0.46
N LEU A 41 -10.83 -6.47 -0.66
CA LEU A 41 -11.40 -6.39 -1.99
C LEU A 41 -12.73 -7.14 -2.10
N ARG A 42 -12.95 -8.16 -1.27
CA ARG A 42 -14.23 -8.88 -1.22
C ARG A 42 -15.38 -7.98 -0.79
N GLY A 43 -15.11 -7.02 0.11
CA GLY A 43 -16.10 -6.02 0.52
C GLY A 43 -16.41 -5.04 -0.60
N GLU A 44 -15.39 -4.52 -1.26
CA GLU A 44 -15.54 -3.61 -2.42
C GLU A 44 -16.29 -4.30 -3.58
N HIS A 45 -15.88 -5.52 -3.92
CA HIS A 45 -16.57 -6.33 -4.94
C HIS A 45 -18.04 -6.56 -4.60
N ALA A 46 -18.34 -7.01 -3.37
CA ALA A 46 -19.72 -7.24 -2.92
C ALA A 46 -20.56 -5.95 -2.97
N MET A 47 -19.99 -4.81 -2.60
CA MET A 47 -20.65 -3.51 -2.65
C MET A 47 -20.95 -3.09 -4.10
N SER A 48 -20.01 -3.26 -5.02
CA SER A 48 -20.21 -2.98 -6.45
C SER A 48 -21.30 -3.87 -7.03
N MET A 49 -21.25 -5.18 -6.76
CA MET A 49 -22.26 -6.15 -7.21
C MET A 49 -23.65 -5.83 -6.67
N GLN A 50 -23.74 -5.55 -5.37
CA GLN A 50 -25.01 -5.21 -4.72
C GLN A 50 -25.59 -3.92 -5.29
N THR A 51 -24.76 -2.92 -5.59
CA THR A 51 -25.23 -1.66 -6.19
C THR A 51 -25.87 -1.90 -7.54
N VAL A 52 -25.27 -2.72 -8.41
CA VAL A 52 -25.86 -3.07 -9.71
C VAL A 52 -27.16 -3.86 -9.52
N GLN A 53 -27.16 -4.86 -8.64
CA GLN A 53 -28.33 -5.68 -8.37
C GLN A 53 -29.53 -4.83 -7.92
N VAL A 54 -29.33 -3.96 -6.92
CA VAL A 54 -30.41 -3.13 -6.37
C VAL A 54 -30.93 -2.12 -7.39
N LEU A 55 -30.07 -1.60 -8.28
CA LEU A 55 -30.50 -0.68 -9.36
C LEU A 55 -31.51 -1.32 -10.34
N PHE A 56 -31.43 -2.63 -10.57
CA PHE A 56 -32.26 -3.33 -11.54
C PHE A 56 -33.25 -4.32 -10.89
N GLU A 57 -33.20 -4.48 -9.57
CA GLU A 57 -34.11 -5.36 -8.84
C GLU A 57 -35.49 -4.72 -8.71
N GLY A 58 -36.54 -5.50 -9.03
CA GLY A 58 -37.93 -5.05 -8.85
C GLY A 58 -38.42 -4.02 -9.87
N THR A 59 -37.64 -3.68 -10.89
CA THR A 59 -38.10 -2.83 -11.99
C THR A 59 -38.96 -3.66 -12.97
N ASP A 60 -40.10 -3.12 -13.39
CA ASP A 60 -41.02 -3.78 -14.36
C ASP A 60 -40.51 -3.69 -15.82
N GLY A 61 -39.37 -3.02 -16.04
CA GLY A 61 -38.77 -2.77 -17.35
C GLY A 61 -37.31 -3.28 -17.45
N ASP A 62 -36.71 -2.98 -18.57
CA ASP A 62 -35.28 -3.29 -18.84
C ASP A 62 -34.29 -2.29 -18.19
N GLY A 63 -34.78 -1.14 -17.77
CA GLY A 63 -33.96 -0.05 -17.18
C GLY A 63 -33.84 -0.11 -15.67
N PRO A 64 -32.94 0.73 -15.10
CA PRO A 64 -32.74 0.82 -13.67
C PRO A 64 -33.80 1.61 -12.93
N ASP A 65 -33.86 1.48 -11.60
CA ASP A 65 -34.57 2.39 -10.72
C ASP A 65 -33.95 3.79 -10.78
N LEU A 66 -34.71 4.79 -11.23
CA LEU A 66 -34.21 6.14 -11.48
C LEU A 66 -33.89 6.92 -10.21
N GLU A 67 -34.56 6.63 -9.08
CA GLU A 67 -34.24 7.27 -7.79
C GLU A 67 -32.91 6.76 -7.26
N LEU A 68 -32.67 5.47 -7.32
CA LEU A 68 -31.40 4.87 -6.95
C LEU A 68 -30.29 5.26 -7.93
N ALA A 69 -30.56 5.32 -9.23
CA ALA A 69 -29.62 5.79 -10.24
C ALA A 69 -29.15 7.23 -9.95
N ALA A 70 -30.04 8.12 -9.51
CA ALA A 70 -29.68 9.48 -9.11
C ALA A 70 -28.73 9.49 -7.91
N ARG A 71 -28.96 8.63 -6.91
CA ARG A 71 -28.07 8.51 -5.74
C ARG A 71 -26.68 8.01 -6.16
N VAL A 72 -26.62 6.96 -6.98
CA VAL A 72 -25.34 6.40 -7.46
C VAL A 72 -24.57 7.43 -8.29
N ALA A 73 -25.25 8.14 -9.20
CA ALA A 73 -24.63 9.16 -10.04
C ALA A 73 -23.93 10.28 -9.23
N HIS A 74 -24.42 10.55 -8.01
CA HIS A 74 -23.87 11.59 -7.15
C HIS A 74 -22.85 11.10 -6.12
N LEU A 75 -22.55 9.78 -6.03
CA LEU A 75 -21.54 9.24 -5.11
C LEU A 75 -20.13 9.86 -5.33
N VAL A 76 -19.77 10.15 -6.57
CA VAL A 76 -18.44 10.63 -6.97
C VAL A 76 -18.44 12.15 -7.25
N GLY A 77 -19.45 12.88 -6.77
CA GLY A 77 -19.60 14.32 -6.92
C GLY A 77 -20.88 14.72 -7.63
N GLY A 78 -21.36 15.95 -7.35
CA GLY A 78 -22.58 16.52 -7.90
C GLY A 78 -22.35 17.46 -9.09
N GLY A 79 -23.35 18.30 -9.37
CA GLY A 79 -23.34 19.27 -10.47
C GLY A 79 -23.48 18.63 -11.86
N ASP A 80 -23.03 19.33 -12.89
CA ASP A 80 -23.19 18.91 -14.31
C ASP A 80 -22.66 17.50 -14.58
N ALA A 81 -21.54 17.13 -13.92
CA ALA A 81 -20.97 15.78 -14.05
C ALA A 81 -21.87 14.69 -13.41
N GLY A 82 -22.59 14.99 -12.33
CA GLY A 82 -23.57 14.11 -11.72
C GLY A 82 -24.78 13.90 -12.62
N GLU A 83 -25.26 14.97 -13.26
CA GLU A 83 -26.39 14.92 -14.21
C GLU A 83 -26.04 14.12 -15.47
N ASP A 84 -24.81 14.24 -15.98
CA ASP A 84 -24.37 13.44 -17.13
C ASP A 84 -24.29 11.95 -16.78
N ARG A 85 -23.71 11.61 -15.63
CA ARG A 85 -23.69 10.23 -15.11
C ARG A 85 -25.08 9.67 -14.95
N LEU A 86 -26.02 10.44 -14.37
CA LEU A 86 -27.40 10.01 -14.21
C LEU A 86 -28.05 9.70 -15.55
N ARG A 87 -27.89 10.56 -16.56
CA ARG A 87 -28.43 10.31 -17.90
C ARG A 87 -27.88 9.00 -18.51
N ARG A 88 -26.59 8.73 -18.31
CA ARG A 88 -25.93 7.53 -18.81
C ARG A 88 -26.41 6.28 -18.09
N ILE A 89 -26.55 6.32 -16.75
CA ILE A 89 -27.08 5.19 -15.97
C ILE A 89 -28.56 4.96 -16.35
N ALA A 90 -29.38 6.01 -16.45
CA ALA A 90 -30.80 5.90 -16.78
C ALA A 90 -31.09 5.29 -18.19
N ALA A 91 -30.09 5.38 -19.08
CA ALA A 91 -30.16 4.78 -20.41
C ALA A 91 -29.70 3.31 -20.47
N MET A 92 -29.21 2.75 -19.35
CA MET A 92 -28.69 1.38 -19.30
C MET A 92 -29.83 0.34 -19.31
N THR A 93 -29.50 -0.82 -19.86
CA THR A 93 -30.34 -2.02 -19.93
C THR A 93 -29.86 -3.08 -18.93
N ARG A 94 -30.63 -4.17 -18.78
CA ARG A 94 -30.17 -5.34 -18.01
C ARG A 94 -28.94 -6.01 -18.61
N ASP A 95 -28.77 -5.96 -19.92
CA ASP A 95 -27.57 -6.47 -20.59
C ASP A 95 -26.34 -5.62 -20.19
N ASP A 96 -26.49 -4.30 -20.08
CA ASP A 96 -25.43 -3.43 -19.56
C ASP A 96 -25.11 -3.71 -18.08
N ALA A 97 -26.14 -4.04 -17.29
CA ALA A 97 -25.94 -4.46 -15.90
C ALA A 97 -25.13 -5.76 -15.81
N HIS A 98 -25.45 -6.76 -16.62
CA HIS A 98 -24.69 -8.01 -16.69
C HIS A 98 -23.25 -7.76 -17.14
N ALA A 99 -23.03 -6.90 -18.14
CA ALA A 99 -21.69 -6.53 -18.58
C ALA A 99 -20.87 -5.84 -17.47
N ALA A 100 -21.52 -5.01 -16.64
CA ALA A 100 -20.86 -4.41 -15.47
C ALA A 100 -20.47 -5.48 -14.42
N ILE A 101 -21.36 -6.41 -14.13
CA ILE A 101 -21.13 -7.55 -13.21
C ILE A 101 -19.92 -8.38 -13.68
N ASP A 102 -19.91 -8.77 -14.94
CA ASP A 102 -18.80 -9.54 -15.52
C ASP A 102 -17.47 -8.77 -15.44
N ALA A 103 -17.50 -7.46 -15.70
CA ALA A 103 -16.33 -6.60 -15.59
C ALA A 103 -15.83 -6.52 -14.14
N PHE A 104 -16.72 -6.39 -13.14
CA PHE A 104 -16.33 -6.38 -11.71
C PHE A 104 -15.71 -7.70 -11.29
N ASP A 105 -16.31 -8.84 -11.67
CA ASP A 105 -15.80 -10.17 -11.32
C ASP A 105 -14.37 -10.37 -11.84
N VAL A 106 -14.10 -9.98 -13.08
CA VAL A 106 -12.77 -10.11 -13.68
C VAL A 106 -11.80 -9.13 -13.05
N TYR A 107 -12.18 -7.85 -12.92
CA TYR A 107 -11.35 -6.79 -12.35
C TYR A 107 -10.88 -7.13 -10.92
N TYR A 108 -11.81 -7.43 -10.02
CA TYR A 108 -11.47 -7.70 -8.62
C TYR A 108 -10.66 -8.99 -8.44
N ARG A 109 -10.84 -9.98 -9.32
CA ARG A 109 -10.00 -11.17 -9.34
C ARG A 109 -8.57 -10.85 -9.76
N GLU A 110 -8.37 -10.15 -10.88
CA GLU A 110 -7.04 -9.76 -11.38
C GLU A 110 -6.33 -8.85 -10.38
N LEU A 111 -7.04 -7.87 -9.84
CA LEU A 111 -6.49 -6.97 -8.83
C LEU A 111 -6.07 -7.72 -7.57
N GLY A 112 -6.86 -8.71 -7.14
CA GLY A 112 -6.51 -9.57 -6.00
C GLY A 112 -5.25 -10.39 -6.24
N GLU A 113 -5.05 -10.90 -7.44
CA GLU A 113 -3.82 -11.61 -7.84
C GLU A 113 -2.61 -10.66 -7.84
N GLN A 114 -2.78 -9.46 -8.39
CA GLN A 114 -1.74 -8.43 -8.38
C GLN A 114 -1.34 -8.03 -6.94
N MET A 115 -2.30 -7.84 -6.05
CA MET A 115 -2.02 -7.50 -4.65
C MET A 115 -1.32 -8.63 -3.89
N ARG A 116 -1.64 -9.90 -4.18
CA ARG A 116 -0.94 -11.05 -3.59
C ARG A 116 0.49 -11.19 -4.11
N THR A 117 0.71 -10.86 -5.37
CA THR A 117 2.05 -10.83 -5.98
C THR A 117 2.91 -9.76 -5.34
N GLY A 118 2.34 -8.59 -5.01
CA GLY A 118 2.97 -7.50 -4.28
C GLY A 118 4.05 -6.75 -5.07
N TYR A 119 4.50 -5.65 -4.49
CA TYR A 119 5.72 -4.99 -4.91
C TYR A 119 6.91 -5.95 -4.72
N PRO A 120 7.93 -5.89 -5.54
CA PRO A 120 8.18 -5.05 -6.71
C PRO A 120 7.62 -5.62 -8.03
N ASN A 121 6.98 -6.78 -7.99
CA ASN A 121 6.57 -7.50 -9.20
C ASN A 121 5.33 -6.88 -9.87
N VAL A 122 4.50 -6.19 -9.08
CA VAL A 122 3.33 -5.45 -9.58
C VAL A 122 3.36 -4.03 -9.00
N ARG A 123 3.58 -3.06 -9.85
CA ARG A 123 3.64 -1.64 -9.48
C ARG A 123 2.26 -0.97 -9.57
N ALA A 124 2.17 0.25 -9.04
CA ALA A 124 0.95 1.06 -9.14
C ALA A 124 0.44 1.20 -10.59
N ALA A 125 1.34 1.47 -11.53
CA ALA A 125 1.02 1.59 -12.96
C ALA A 125 0.39 0.31 -13.56
N ASP A 126 0.79 -0.88 -13.10
CA ASP A 126 0.21 -2.15 -13.56
C ASP A 126 -1.25 -2.29 -13.09
N MET A 127 -1.54 -1.83 -11.85
CA MET A 127 -2.89 -1.83 -11.29
C MET A 127 -3.77 -0.79 -11.98
N ASP A 128 -3.24 0.40 -12.29
CA ASP A 128 -3.94 1.43 -13.04
C ASP A 128 -4.26 0.94 -14.47
N ALA A 129 -3.32 0.29 -15.14
CA ALA A 129 -3.55 -0.32 -16.45
C ALA A 129 -4.61 -1.44 -16.40
N THR A 130 -4.73 -2.15 -15.26
CA THR A 130 -5.81 -3.11 -15.06
C THR A 130 -7.14 -2.40 -14.90
N ALA A 131 -7.24 -1.35 -14.08
CA ALA A 131 -8.45 -0.57 -13.92
C ALA A 131 -8.93 0.03 -15.25
N GLU A 132 -8.02 0.59 -16.04
CA GLU A 132 -8.31 1.21 -17.34
C GLU A 132 -8.96 0.25 -18.34
N ARG A 133 -8.65 -1.04 -18.29
CA ARG A 133 -9.27 -2.05 -19.17
C ARG A 133 -10.77 -2.25 -18.93
N TYR A 134 -11.22 -2.02 -17.70
CA TYR A 134 -12.59 -2.34 -17.28
C TYR A 134 -13.45 -1.10 -16.99
N VAL A 135 -12.82 0.03 -16.61
CA VAL A 135 -13.55 1.25 -16.24
C VAL A 135 -14.47 1.76 -17.36
N HIS A 136 -14.08 1.58 -18.62
CA HIS A 136 -14.85 2.04 -19.78
C HIS A 136 -15.89 1.05 -20.31
N THR A 137 -16.21 -0.02 -19.58
CA THR A 137 -17.24 -0.99 -20.00
C THR A 137 -18.60 -0.29 -20.10
N ASN A 138 -19.00 0.46 -19.07
CA ASN A 138 -20.20 1.29 -19.07
C ASN A 138 -20.20 2.32 -17.93
N ALA A 139 -21.32 3.05 -17.76
CA ALA A 139 -21.41 4.11 -16.75
C ALA A 139 -21.26 3.62 -15.30
N LEU A 140 -21.66 2.39 -15.00
CA LEU A 140 -21.52 1.83 -13.63
C LEU A 140 -20.08 1.45 -13.32
N THR A 141 -19.36 0.84 -14.28
CA THR A 141 -17.95 0.51 -14.10
C THR A 141 -17.11 1.79 -13.94
N GLU A 142 -17.43 2.84 -14.69
CA GLU A 142 -16.75 4.13 -14.57
C GLU A 142 -16.92 4.79 -13.18
N ILE A 143 -18.06 4.56 -12.55
CA ILE A 143 -18.36 5.13 -11.22
C ILE A 143 -17.87 4.24 -10.07
N LEU A 144 -18.03 2.93 -10.22
CA LEU A 144 -17.88 1.97 -9.12
C LEU A 144 -16.53 1.24 -9.11
N LEU A 145 -15.71 1.34 -10.20
CA LEU A 145 -14.36 0.79 -10.20
C LEU A 145 -13.38 1.85 -9.66
N PRO A 146 -12.92 1.70 -8.43
CA PRO A 146 -11.92 2.62 -7.91
C PRO A 146 -10.54 2.30 -8.48
N SER A 147 -9.72 3.32 -8.71
CA SER A 147 -8.27 3.12 -8.84
C SER A 147 -7.70 2.76 -7.45
N LEU A 148 -7.19 1.56 -7.30
CA LEU A 148 -6.68 1.03 -6.03
C LEU A 148 -5.15 0.97 -5.99
N SER A 149 -4.47 1.47 -7.01
CA SER A 149 -3.01 1.59 -7.08
C SER A 149 -2.42 2.31 -5.86
N ARG A 150 -3.04 3.42 -5.45
CA ARG A 150 -2.63 4.17 -4.25
C ARG A 150 -2.74 3.35 -2.96
N VAL A 151 -3.74 2.46 -2.86
CA VAL A 151 -3.89 1.59 -1.68
C VAL A 151 -2.72 0.61 -1.60
N GLN A 152 -2.28 0.05 -2.73
CA GLN A 152 -1.12 -0.82 -2.79
C GLN A 152 0.16 -0.07 -2.37
N VAL A 153 0.37 1.13 -2.87
CA VAL A 153 1.52 1.97 -2.48
C VAL A 153 1.50 2.25 -0.98
N LEU A 154 0.37 2.70 -0.43
CA LEU A 154 0.23 2.99 1.00
C LEU A 154 0.45 1.75 1.87
N ARG A 155 -0.04 0.59 1.43
CA ARG A 155 0.18 -0.69 2.10
C ARG A 155 1.67 -1.03 2.10
N THR A 156 2.34 -0.96 0.95
CA THR A 156 3.78 -1.23 0.83
C THR A 156 4.59 -0.29 1.70
N ARG A 157 4.23 1.00 1.77
CA ARG A 157 4.89 1.96 2.68
C ARG A 157 4.72 1.60 4.14
N ASN A 158 3.52 1.24 4.56
CA ASN A 158 3.26 0.84 5.95
C ASN A 158 4.07 -0.40 6.32
N GLU A 159 4.15 -1.37 5.41
CA GLU A 159 4.96 -2.57 5.58
C GLU A 159 6.45 -2.23 5.68
N THR A 160 6.95 -1.38 4.78
CA THR A 160 8.33 -0.90 4.78
C THR A 160 8.67 -0.18 6.08
N LEU A 161 7.76 0.71 6.54
CA LEU A 161 7.91 1.45 7.78
C LEU A 161 8.04 0.50 8.99
N ARG A 162 7.19 -0.53 9.02
CA ARG A 162 7.19 -1.53 10.09
C ARG A 162 8.47 -2.35 10.09
N ARG A 163 8.86 -2.93 8.96
CA ARG A 163 10.10 -3.73 8.85
C ARG A 163 11.34 -2.90 9.16
N ALA A 164 11.42 -1.68 8.65
CA ALA A 164 12.53 -0.78 8.96
C ALA A 164 12.61 -0.42 10.45
N THR A 165 11.46 -0.34 11.14
CA THR A 165 11.43 -0.15 12.60
C THR A 165 11.95 -1.39 13.32
N GLN A 166 11.47 -2.58 12.99
CA GLN A 166 11.98 -3.84 13.53
C GLN A 166 13.50 -3.97 13.31
N LEU A 167 13.95 -3.69 12.08
CA LEU A 167 15.36 -3.71 11.72
C LEU A 167 16.19 -2.74 12.55
N SER A 168 15.67 -1.53 12.82
CA SER A 168 16.34 -0.55 13.65
C SER A 168 16.55 -1.06 15.08
N TYR A 169 15.55 -1.72 15.67
CA TYR A 169 15.66 -2.33 17.00
C TYR A 169 16.63 -3.52 16.99
N ALA A 170 16.57 -4.39 15.98
CA ALA A 170 17.48 -5.52 15.85
C ALA A 170 18.95 -5.08 15.72
N VAL A 171 19.22 -3.99 14.98
CA VAL A 171 20.57 -3.40 14.87
C VAL A 171 21.10 -2.92 16.21
N HIS A 172 20.24 -2.28 17.02
CA HIS A 172 20.64 -1.80 18.37
C HIS A 172 20.81 -2.95 19.36
N LEU A 173 19.95 -3.97 19.27
CA LEU A 173 20.08 -5.16 20.11
C LEU A 173 21.38 -5.93 19.78
N PHE A 174 21.72 -6.04 18.50
CA PHE A 174 23.01 -6.60 18.08
C PHE A 174 24.18 -5.82 18.67
N GLU A 175 24.13 -4.49 18.67
CA GLU A 175 25.17 -3.65 19.26
C GLU A 175 25.26 -3.86 20.76
N ALA A 176 24.13 -3.98 21.46
CA ALA A 176 24.10 -4.27 22.90
C ALA A 176 24.73 -5.62 23.21
N HIS A 177 24.44 -6.67 22.43
CA HIS A 177 25.00 -8.02 22.64
C HIS A 177 26.49 -8.12 22.29
N HIS A 178 26.93 -7.45 21.21
CA HIS A 178 28.27 -7.65 20.65
C HIS A 178 29.24 -6.50 20.89
N GLY A 179 28.77 -5.37 21.46
CA GLY A 179 29.57 -4.16 21.70
C GLY A 179 30.04 -3.48 20.40
N ARG A 180 29.42 -3.79 19.28
CA ARG A 180 29.69 -3.20 17.96
C ARG A 180 28.45 -3.25 17.08
N TRP A 181 28.36 -2.35 16.13
CA TRP A 181 27.34 -2.41 15.07
C TRP A 181 27.57 -3.61 14.14
N PRO A 182 26.51 -4.20 13.57
CA PRO A 182 26.66 -5.24 12.53
C PRO A 182 27.36 -4.64 11.31
N GLY A 183 28.28 -5.39 10.71
CA GLY A 183 28.98 -4.98 9.50
C GLY A 183 28.12 -5.07 8.24
N SER A 184 27.06 -5.93 8.30
CA SER A 184 26.07 -6.10 7.22
C SER A 184 24.75 -6.62 7.80
N LEU A 185 23.68 -6.56 7.01
CA LEU A 185 22.39 -7.13 7.39
C LEU A 185 22.39 -8.67 7.42
N ASP A 186 23.38 -9.33 6.82
CA ASP A 186 23.54 -10.78 6.92
C ASP A 186 23.83 -11.25 8.33
N GLU A 187 24.60 -10.45 9.10
CA GLU A 187 24.89 -10.78 10.51
C GLU A 187 23.61 -10.83 11.36
N LEU A 188 22.65 -9.94 11.07
CA LEU A 188 21.35 -9.91 11.78
C LEU A 188 20.46 -11.08 11.44
N SER A 189 20.53 -11.59 10.20
CA SER A 189 19.61 -12.63 9.72
C SER A 189 19.75 -13.94 10.47
N ALA A 190 20.95 -14.24 10.96
CA ALA A 190 21.22 -15.46 11.72
C ALA A 190 20.58 -15.42 13.10
N GLU A 191 20.40 -14.24 13.69
CA GLU A 191 19.96 -14.04 15.06
C GLU A 191 18.46 -13.64 15.14
N TYR A 192 18.03 -12.73 14.23
CA TYR A 192 16.68 -12.13 14.28
C TYR A 192 15.78 -12.49 13.08
N GLY A 193 16.27 -13.31 12.14
CA GLY A 193 15.52 -13.72 10.95
C GLY A 193 15.67 -12.79 9.75
N ALA A 194 15.47 -13.36 8.56
CA ALA A 194 15.74 -12.65 7.30
C ALA A 194 14.61 -11.68 6.86
N ARG A 195 13.40 -11.82 7.41
CA ARG A 195 12.22 -11.09 6.91
C ARG A 195 12.31 -9.59 7.11
N MET A 196 12.78 -9.14 8.29
CA MET A 196 12.85 -7.71 8.60
C MET A 196 13.86 -6.95 7.76
N ARG A 197 14.84 -7.64 7.16
CA ARG A 197 15.85 -7.00 6.30
C ARG A 197 15.36 -6.74 4.87
N THR A 198 14.26 -7.39 4.44
CA THR A 198 13.75 -7.25 3.08
C THR A 198 12.88 -6.02 2.92
N ASP A 199 13.30 -5.11 2.05
CA ASP A 199 12.53 -3.94 1.63
C ASP A 199 11.34 -4.35 0.76
N PRO A 200 10.09 -4.10 1.18
CA PRO A 200 8.90 -4.47 0.43
C PRO A 200 8.78 -3.81 -0.95
N PHE A 201 9.40 -2.65 -1.17
CA PHE A 201 9.39 -1.99 -2.48
C PHE A 201 10.22 -2.71 -3.52
N THR A 202 11.34 -3.30 -3.12
CA THR A 202 12.32 -3.86 -4.05
C THR A 202 12.42 -5.37 -3.98
N GLY A 203 11.95 -5.99 -2.89
CA GLY A 203 12.18 -7.41 -2.59
C GLY A 203 13.64 -7.75 -2.28
N ARG A 204 14.53 -6.75 -2.26
CA ARG A 204 15.95 -6.85 -1.86
C ARG A 204 16.11 -6.39 -0.41
N ASP A 205 17.31 -6.48 0.11
CA ASP A 205 17.61 -5.92 1.42
C ASP A 205 17.40 -4.40 1.44
N PHE A 206 17.02 -3.89 2.62
CA PHE A 206 17.13 -2.46 2.90
C PHE A 206 18.54 -1.96 2.64
N GLY A 207 18.67 -0.72 2.20
CA GLY A 207 19.95 -0.04 2.19
C GLY A 207 20.50 0.02 3.62
N TYR A 208 21.75 -0.44 3.80
CA TYR A 208 22.46 -0.41 5.06
C TYR A 208 23.86 0.15 4.86
N ARG A 209 24.19 1.19 5.59
CA ARG A 209 25.50 1.82 5.53
C ARG A 209 26.01 2.09 6.93
N LEU A 210 27.19 1.55 7.25
CA LEU A 210 27.87 1.81 8.50
C LEU A 210 28.94 2.88 8.29
N THR A 211 28.90 3.92 9.12
CA THR A 211 29.87 5.03 9.14
C THR A 211 30.42 5.21 10.56
N GLU A 212 31.37 6.12 10.74
CA GLU A 212 31.84 6.47 12.09
C GLU A 212 30.71 7.04 12.99
N GLY A 213 29.67 7.59 12.40
CA GLY A 213 28.48 8.10 13.11
C GLY A 213 27.45 7.02 13.45
N GLY A 214 27.70 5.75 13.12
CA GLY A 214 26.79 4.64 13.29
C GLY A 214 26.09 4.19 12.01
N PRO A 215 25.09 3.30 12.10
CA PRO A 215 24.38 2.74 10.97
C PRO A 215 23.39 3.74 10.36
N THR A 216 23.18 3.60 9.04
CA THR A 216 22.08 4.23 8.30
C THR A 216 21.26 3.12 7.67
N ILE A 217 19.93 3.15 7.86
CA ILE A 217 18.96 2.20 7.30
C ILE A 217 17.98 2.97 6.43
N TYR A 218 17.80 2.55 5.19
CA TYR A 218 16.91 3.24 4.22
C TYR A 218 16.26 2.26 3.25
N SER A 219 15.10 2.65 2.72
CA SER A 219 14.44 1.97 1.60
C SER A 219 14.86 2.64 0.30
N LEU A 220 14.99 1.83 -0.75
CA LEU A 220 15.19 2.32 -2.12
C LEU A 220 13.87 2.79 -2.76
N SER A 221 12.77 2.78 -2.00
CA SER A 221 11.44 3.28 -2.37
C SER A 221 10.93 2.78 -3.74
N GLU A 222 10.12 3.59 -4.42
CA GLU A 222 9.38 3.17 -5.61
C GLU A 222 10.25 3.03 -6.87
N ASN A 223 11.30 3.85 -7.02
CA ASN A 223 12.18 3.79 -8.19
C ASN A 223 13.15 2.59 -8.14
N GLY A 224 13.45 2.08 -6.92
CA GLY A 224 14.34 0.96 -6.67
C GLY A 224 15.81 1.23 -6.99
N LEU A 225 16.19 2.49 -7.17
CA LEU A 225 17.58 2.94 -7.33
C LEU A 225 18.17 3.23 -5.97
N ASP A 226 19.47 2.99 -5.82
CA ASP A 226 20.20 3.27 -4.58
C ASP A 226 20.89 4.63 -4.69
N ASP A 227 20.31 5.63 -4.07
CA ASP A 227 20.86 7.00 -3.99
C ASP A 227 21.77 7.17 -2.77
N GLY A 228 22.21 6.07 -2.16
CA GLY A 228 23.15 6.05 -1.04
C GLY A 228 22.54 6.53 0.28
N GLY A 229 21.23 6.43 0.46
CA GLY A 229 20.52 6.88 1.64
C GLY A 229 20.43 8.41 1.73
N VAL A 230 20.32 9.09 0.61
CA VAL A 230 19.99 10.53 0.57
C VAL A 230 18.50 10.69 0.81
N HIS A 231 18.13 11.12 2.03
CA HIS A 231 16.73 11.14 2.47
C HIS A 231 15.85 12.05 1.64
N SER A 232 14.79 11.48 1.05
CA SER A 232 13.69 12.21 0.43
C SER A 232 12.56 12.46 1.44
N PHE A 233 12.15 13.73 1.57
CA PHE A 233 10.96 14.10 2.34
C PHE A 233 9.64 13.91 1.55
N ARG A 234 9.76 13.57 0.27
CA ARG A 234 8.63 13.36 -0.65
C ARG A 234 8.20 11.89 -0.74
N TRP A 235 8.45 11.12 0.31
CA TRP A 235 8.08 9.72 0.31
C TRP A 235 6.59 9.55 0.03
N GLY A 236 6.32 9.24 -1.24
CA GLY A 236 5.02 8.99 -1.78
C GLY A 236 4.38 10.10 -2.59
N ASP A 237 5.07 11.12 -2.89
CA ASP A 237 4.72 12.00 -3.99
C ASP A 237 5.29 11.42 -5.30
N GLU A 238 4.61 11.67 -6.42
CA GLU A 238 5.16 11.32 -7.72
C GLU A 238 6.53 11.97 -7.88
N ILE A 239 7.54 11.15 -8.18
CA ILE A 239 8.87 11.63 -8.52
C ILE A 239 8.77 12.15 -9.93
N THR A 240 8.80 13.48 -10.06
CA THR A 240 8.68 14.17 -11.36
C THR A 240 10.00 14.25 -12.11
N ASN A 241 11.12 13.87 -11.47
CA ASN A 241 12.47 13.92 -12.03
C ASN A 241 13.26 12.64 -11.68
N GLU A 242 13.81 11.98 -12.70
CA GLU A 242 14.71 10.81 -12.53
C GLU A 242 16.01 11.13 -11.76
N THR A 243 16.30 12.41 -11.52
CA THR A 243 17.51 12.88 -10.81
C THR A 243 17.26 13.20 -9.34
N GLU A 244 16.02 13.10 -8.85
CA GLU A 244 15.71 13.31 -7.45
C GLU A 244 15.79 11.96 -6.71
N SER A 245 16.53 11.92 -5.58
CA SER A 245 16.51 10.77 -4.68
C SER A 245 15.12 10.54 -4.14
N ASP A 246 14.66 9.29 -4.14
CA ASP A 246 13.48 8.85 -3.40
C ASP A 246 13.80 7.91 -2.24
N ASP A 247 15.09 7.68 -1.94
CA ASP A 247 15.51 6.93 -0.77
C ASP A 247 14.86 7.48 0.49
N HIS A 248 14.24 6.61 1.29
CA HIS A 248 13.65 7.01 2.56
C HIS A 248 14.44 6.45 3.73
N VAL A 249 15.13 7.37 4.46
CA VAL A 249 15.95 7.01 5.61
C VAL A 249 15.08 6.83 6.85
N PHE A 250 15.14 5.65 7.44
CA PHE A 250 14.46 5.29 8.68
C PHE A 250 15.33 5.43 9.91
N TRP A 251 16.63 5.16 9.77
CA TRP A 251 17.59 5.34 10.83
C TRP A 251 18.85 6.04 10.33
N PRO A 252 19.37 7.05 11.02
CA PRO A 252 18.70 7.73 12.13
C PRO A 252 17.41 8.42 11.70
N PRO A 253 16.40 8.55 12.61
CA PRO A 253 15.15 9.24 12.27
C PRO A 253 15.42 10.68 11.84
N GLN A 254 14.81 11.08 10.73
CA GLN A 254 14.99 12.41 10.15
C GLN A 254 14.00 13.40 10.76
N GLU A 255 14.47 14.61 11.06
CA GLU A 255 13.61 15.69 11.57
C GLU A 255 12.67 16.18 10.47
N ARG A 256 11.38 16.33 10.81
CA ARG A 256 10.44 16.96 9.90
C ARG A 256 10.86 18.43 9.74
N ARG A 257 11.07 18.83 8.51
CA ARG A 257 11.27 20.24 8.15
C ARG A 257 9.93 20.99 8.10
#